data_89670a2b82ccbdd021404952cd4b5465
#
_entry.id   89670a2b82ccbdd021404952cd4b5465
#
_cell.length_a   1.000
_cell.length_b   1.000
_cell.length_c   1.000
_cell.angle_alpha   90.00
_cell.angle_beta   90.00
_cell.angle_gamma   90.00
#
_symmetry.space_group_name_H-M   'P 1'
#
loop_
_entity.id
_entity.type
_entity.pdbx_description
1 polymer ?
#
loop_
_entity_poly.entity_id
_entity_poly.type
_entity_poly.pdbx_seq_one_letter_code
_entity_poly.pdbx_strand_id
1 'polypeptide(L)'
;QNGKLIAIITMIFLFGMISFVTNLAAPMGIVLKNQFSVSNALGMLGNFGNFIAYAVMGIPSGILLQKVGYKKTALIAVAIGFIGVGVQFLSGHSSPEMAFAVYLIGAFIAGFSMCLLNTVVNPMLNKLGGEGNKGNQLIQIGGSFNSVMATITPMFVGILIAGSIEKATISQIFPVMYTAMAVFALAFLVLLFVPIPEPNAATTTEPIGKLMSGALKFRHFILGAIAIFVYVGIEVGVPGTLNLFLTDPVEKGGAGIASTISGFVVGTYWFLMLIGRLAGASLGAKVSSKAMLTFTSALGLLLVFLAIFSPTDSFVNLPVLQQSATGGLSFGLAEVPINAMYLVLVGLCTSIMWGGIFNLAVEGLGKYLAAASGLFMVLVCGGGILPVIQGVVADMAGFMASYWVIIAALAYLLFYGLIGCKNVNKDIKVD
;
A
#
# COMPACT_ATOMS: atom_id res chain seq x y z
N GLN A 1 19.52 -21.80 10.94
CA GLN A 1 18.11 -22.04 10.62
C GLN A 1 17.15 -21.23 11.51
N ASN A 2 17.40 -21.17 12.81
CA ASN A 2 16.59 -20.35 13.73
C ASN A 2 16.73 -18.86 13.42
N GLY A 3 17.93 -18.42 13.03
CA GLY A 3 18.15 -17.03 12.63
C GLY A 3 17.36 -16.61 11.39
N LYS A 4 17.23 -17.52 10.43
CA LYS A 4 16.44 -17.27 9.22
C LYS A 4 14.94 -17.11 9.54
N LEU A 5 14.41 -17.99 10.39
CA LEU A 5 13.00 -17.93 10.81
C LEU A 5 12.71 -16.65 11.59
N ILE A 6 13.59 -16.26 12.50
CA ILE A 6 13.45 -15.03 13.28
C ILE A 6 13.46 -13.82 12.35
N ALA A 7 14.35 -13.80 11.35
CA ALA A 7 14.39 -12.70 10.37
C ALA A 7 13.10 -12.63 9.56
N ILE A 8 12.55 -13.75 9.13
CA ILE A 8 11.27 -13.81 8.39
C ILE A 8 10.15 -13.24 9.25
N ILE A 9 10.03 -13.67 10.51
CA ILE A 9 8.98 -13.20 11.43
C ILE A 9 9.12 -11.69 11.66
N THR A 10 10.34 -11.19 11.83
CA THR A 10 10.60 -9.78 12.03
C THR A 10 10.18 -8.96 10.80
N MET A 11 10.50 -9.43 9.60
CA MET A 11 10.11 -8.74 8.36
C MET A 11 8.59 -8.72 8.18
N ILE A 12 7.90 -9.81 8.50
CA ILE A 12 6.43 -9.86 8.44
C ILE A 12 5.83 -8.87 9.44
N PHE A 13 6.37 -8.79 10.65
CA PHE A 13 5.96 -7.82 11.66
C PHE A 13 6.13 -6.38 11.15
N LEU A 14 7.25 -6.07 10.49
CA LEU A 14 7.49 -4.75 9.92
C LEU A 14 6.50 -4.43 8.80
N PHE A 15 6.11 -5.41 8.00
CA PHE A 15 5.03 -5.25 7.01
C PHE A 15 3.73 -4.82 7.67
N GLY A 16 3.41 -5.43 8.81
CA GLY A 16 2.24 -5.04 9.60
C GLY A 16 2.32 -3.61 10.11
N MET A 17 3.50 -3.18 10.54
CA MET A 17 3.72 -1.80 11.00
C MET A 17 3.49 -0.78 9.89
N ILE A 18 3.94 -1.08 8.67
CA ILE A 18 3.70 -0.23 7.50
C ILE A 18 2.19 0.02 7.34
N SER A 19 1.42 -1.05 7.39
CA SER A 19 -0.04 -0.97 7.26
C SER A 19 -0.68 -0.22 8.41
N PHE A 20 -0.22 -0.45 9.63
CA PHE A 20 -0.72 0.24 10.82
C PHE A 20 -0.60 1.77 10.65
N VAL A 21 0.59 2.25 10.27
CA VAL A 21 0.83 3.68 10.06
C VAL A 21 0.00 4.21 8.88
N THR A 22 -0.02 3.48 7.77
CA THR A 22 -0.79 3.89 6.59
C THR A 22 -2.28 4.02 6.90
N ASN A 23 -2.82 3.10 7.65
CA ASN A 23 -4.27 3.05 7.93
C ASN A 23 -4.70 3.93 9.10
N LEU A 24 -3.77 4.56 9.79
CA LEU A 24 -4.08 5.64 10.72
C LEU A 24 -4.47 6.92 9.97
N ALA A 25 -4.03 7.09 8.74
CA ALA A 25 -4.22 8.34 7.99
C ALA A 25 -5.70 8.67 7.75
N ALA A 26 -6.54 7.67 7.44
CA ALA A 26 -7.94 7.93 7.12
C ALA A 26 -8.75 8.44 8.34
N PRO A 27 -8.73 7.78 9.51
CA PRO A 27 -9.39 8.34 10.69
C PRO A 27 -8.83 9.70 11.11
N MET A 28 -7.51 9.86 11.01
CA MET A 28 -6.88 11.15 11.35
C MET A 28 -7.32 12.26 10.41
N GLY A 29 -7.47 11.97 9.12
CA GLY A 29 -7.97 12.93 8.14
C GLY A 29 -9.36 13.44 8.48
N ILE A 30 -10.25 12.58 8.95
CA ILE A 30 -11.60 12.95 9.38
C ILE A 30 -11.53 13.90 10.61
N VAL A 31 -10.70 13.54 11.58
CA VAL A 31 -10.51 14.37 12.78
C VAL A 31 -9.99 15.75 12.42
N LEU A 32 -8.98 15.82 11.57
CA LEU A 32 -8.39 17.09 11.13
C LEU A 32 -9.39 17.96 10.38
N LYS A 33 -10.13 17.35 9.45
CA LYS A 33 -11.12 18.06 8.67
C LYS A 33 -12.17 18.69 9.57
N ASN A 34 -12.67 17.95 10.52
CA ASN A 34 -13.76 18.40 11.39
C ASN A 34 -13.28 19.39 12.45
N GLN A 35 -12.12 19.17 13.04
CA GLN A 35 -11.58 20.05 14.07
C GLN A 35 -11.14 21.40 13.53
N PHE A 36 -10.47 21.41 12.37
CA PHE A 36 -9.90 22.63 11.80
C PHE A 36 -10.78 23.25 10.71
N SER A 37 -11.93 22.64 10.42
CA SER A 37 -12.89 23.11 9.39
C SER A 37 -12.21 23.34 8.03
N VAL A 38 -11.23 22.48 7.69
CA VAL A 38 -10.53 22.56 6.40
C VAL A 38 -11.36 21.86 5.32
N SER A 39 -11.06 22.17 4.05
CA SER A 39 -11.73 21.54 2.91
C SER A 39 -11.40 20.03 2.83
N ASN A 40 -12.20 19.29 2.06
CA ASN A 40 -11.93 17.88 1.81
C ASN A 40 -10.53 17.66 1.20
N ALA A 41 -10.14 18.55 0.27
CA ALA A 41 -8.83 18.46 -0.37
C ALA A 41 -7.70 18.63 0.65
N LEU A 42 -7.80 19.60 1.56
CA LEU A 42 -6.80 19.81 2.61
C LEU A 42 -6.79 18.65 3.61
N GLY A 43 -7.94 18.08 3.94
CA GLY A 43 -8.03 16.90 4.81
C GLY A 43 -7.36 15.67 4.21
N MET A 44 -7.27 15.59 2.90
CA MET A 44 -6.62 14.49 2.18
C MET A 44 -5.09 14.65 2.02
N LEU A 45 -4.54 15.82 2.40
CA LEU A 45 -3.10 16.08 2.24
C LEU A 45 -2.22 15.11 3.01
N GLY A 46 -2.68 14.59 4.15
CA GLY A 46 -1.93 13.58 4.90
C GLY A 46 -1.69 12.31 4.09
N ASN A 47 -2.72 11.83 3.41
CA ASN A 47 -2.60 10.66 2.55
C ASN A 47 -1.74 10.95 1.31
N PHE A 48 -1.96 12.08 0.66
CA PHE A 48 -1.14 12.53 -0.47
C PHE A 48 0.33 12.63 -0.06
N GLY A 49 0.61 13.17 1.13
CA GLY A 49 1.97 13.27 1.68
C GLY A 49 2.66 11.92 1.82
N ASN A 50 1.93 10.86 2.17
CA ASN A 50 2.50 9.52 2.25
C ASN A 50 3.03 9.04 0.89
N PHE A 51 2.30 9.27 -0.19
CA PHE A 51 2.75 8.87 -1.53
C PHE A 51 3.89 9.74 -2.04
N ILE A 52 3.85 11.06 -1.78
CA ILE A 52 4.95 11.97 -2.11
C ILE A 52 6.22 11.57 -1.37
N ALA A 53 6.11 11.11 -0.12
CA ALA A 53 7.26 10.65 0.66
C ALA A 53 7.99 9.49 -0.05
N TYR A 54 7.27 8.61 -0.72
CA TYR A 54 7.90 7.54 -1.51
C TYR A 54 8.73 8.11 -2.67
N ALA A 55 8.21 9.10 -3.37
CA ALA A 55 8.94 9.73 -4.49
C ALA A 55 10.22 10.41 -3.99
N VAL A 56 10.14 11.11 -2.86
CA VAL A 56 11.28 11.83 -2.27
C VAL A 56 12.30 10.87 -1.66
N MET A 57 11.83 9.85 -0.95
CA MET A 57 12.70 9.00 -0.11
C MET A 57 13.14 7.71 -0.80
N GLY A 58 12.59 7.36 -1.95
CA GLY A 58 12.90 6.10 -2.63
C GLY A 58 14.39 5.93 -2.91
N ILE A 59 15.00 6.90 -3.59
CA ILE A 59 16.43 6.87 -3.90
C ILE A 59 17.30 6.93 -2.62
N PRO A 60 17.07 7.88 -1.68
CA PRO A 60 17.79 7.86 -0.41
C PRO A 60 17.66 6.56 0.37
N SER A 61 16.50 5.89 0.31
CA SER A 61 16.30 4.60 0.96
C SER A 61 17.21 3.52 0.39
N GLY A 62 17.31 3.45 -0.92
CA GLY A 62 18.20 2.50 -1.60
C GLY A 62 19.66 2.78 -1.29
N ILE A 63 20.06 4.04 -1.24
CA ILE A 63 21.41 4.46 -0.87
C ILE A 63 21.72 4.03 0.55
N LEU A 64 20.82 4.30 1.49
CA LEU A 64 20.99 3.94 2.89
C LEU A 64 21.09 2.43 3.06
N LEU A 65 20.22 1.67 2.41
CA LEU A 65 20.21 0.22 2.46
C LEU A 65 21.54 -0.36 1.98
N GLN A 66 22.08 0.17 0.86
CA GLN A 66 23.34 -0.28 0.32
C GLN A 66 24.53 0.05 1.24
N LYS A 67 24.51 1.24 1.86
CA LYS A 67 25.64 1.71 2.68
C LYS A 67 25.71 1.09 4.05
N VAL A 68 24.54 0.99 4.75
CA VAL A 68 24.53 0.57 6.15
C VAL A 68 23.91 -0.79 6.38
N GLY A 69 23.29 -1.38 5.36
CA GLY A 69 22.69 -2.70 5.44
C GLY A 69 21.25 -2.69 5.91
N TYR A 70 20.63 -3.88 5.95
CA TYR A 70 19.20 -4.05 6.19
C TYR A 70 18.82 -3.74 7.64
N LYS A 71 19.58 -4.25 8.61
CA LYS A 71 19.27 -4.05 10.02
C LYS A 71 19.32 -2.59 10.43
N LYS A 72 20.40 -1.89 10.06
CA LYS A 72 20.56 -0.47 10.40
C LYS A 72 19.52 0.39 9.69
N THR A 73 19.20 0.08 8.45
CA THR A 73 18.14 0.80 7.72
C THR A 73 16.80 0.61 8.41
N ALA A 74 16.46 -0.60 8.85
CA ALA A 74 15.23 -0.86 9.58
C ALA A 74 15.18 -0.10 10.91
N LEU A 75 16.29 -0.07 11.64
CA LEU A 75 16.39 0.70 12.89
C LEU A 75 16.15 2.19 12.66
N ILE A 76 16.79 2.75 11.62
CA ILE A 76 16.58 4.15 11.23
C ILE A 76 15.13 4.40 10.84
N ALA A 77 14.52 3.48 10.10
CA ALA A 77 13.14 3.59 9.66
C ALA A 77 12.17 3.68 10.84
N VAL A 78 12.30 2.79 11.84
CA VAL A 78 11.41 2.81 12.99
C VAL A 78 11.67 4.03 13.88
N ALA A 79 12.91 4.50 13.98
CA ALA A 79 13.23 5.75 14.70
C ALA A 79 12.56 6.94 14.02
N ILE A 80 12.61 7.03 12.69
CA ILE A 80 11.93 8.08 11.92
C ILE A 80 10.42 7.99 12.12
N GLY A 81 9.85 6.79 12.13
CA GLY A 81 8.43 6.59 12.40
C GLY A 81 8.01 7.10 13.77
N PHE A 82 8.81 6.80 14.79
CA PHE A 82 8.60 7.32 16.13
C PHE A 82 8.60 8.85 16.15
N ILE A 83 9.60 9.46 15.51
CA ILE A 83 9.70 10.93 15.41
C ILE A 83 8.49 11.51 14.68
N GLY A 84 8.07 10.90 13.58
CA GLY A 84 6.92 11.36 12.81
C GLY A 84 5.63 11.37 13.63
N VAL A 85 5.35 10.30 14.36
CA VAL A 85 4.18 10.22 15.25
C VAL A 85 4.34 11.20 16.41
N GLY A 86 5.55 11.37 16.95
CA GLY A 86 5.84 12.35 18.00
C GLY A 86 5.55 13.78 17.55
N VAL A 87 5.90 14.13 16.31
CA VAL A 87 5.58 15.44 15.73
C VAL A 87 4.06 15.59 15.59
N GLN A 88 3.36 14.55 15.16
CA GLN A 88 1.88 14.57 15.10
C GLN A 88 1.28 14.77 16.50
N PHE A 89 1.84 14.14 17.52
CA PHE A 89 1.43 14.35 18.91
C PHE A 89 1.63 15.81 19.33
N LEU A 90 2.76 16.41 18.96
CA LEU A 90 3.04 17.81 19.28
C LEU A 90 2.04 18.78 18.63
N SER A 91 1.37 18.37 17.56
CA SER A 91 0.35 19.21 16.93
C SER A 91 -0.80 19.53 17.89
N GLY A 92 -1.12 18.62 18.82
CA GLY A 92 -2.13 18.84 19.83
C GLY A 92 -1.74 19.85 20.91
N HIS A 93 -0.45 20.15 21.03
CA HIS A 93 0.09 21.13 21.98
C HIS A 93 0.49 22.44 21.28
N SER A 94 0.33 22.51 19.96
CA SER A 94 0.63 23.70 19.17
C SER A 94 -0.55 24.67 19.17
N SER A 95 -0.29 25.95 18.81
CA SER A 95 -1.37 26.90 18.62
C SER A 95 -2.32 26.40 17.53
N PRO A 96 -3.63 26.73 17.58
CA PRO A 96 -4.58 26.27 16.56
C PRO A 96 -4.18 26.61 15.14
N GLU A 97 -3.47 27.72 14.94
CA GLU A 97 -3.01 28.17 13.62
C GLU A 97 -1.90 27.27 13.06
N MET A 98 -1.06 26.71 13.94
CA MET A 98 0.10 25.89 13.55
C MET A 98 -0.19 24.39 13.61
N ALA A 99 -1.24 23.97 14.33
CA ALA A 99 -1.47 22.56 14.61
C ALA A 99 -1.63 21.71 13.35
N PHE A 100 -2.37 22.20 12.36
CA PHE A 100 -2.58 21.48 11.10
C PHE A 100 -1.26 21.29 10.34
N ALA A 101 -0.46 22.35 10.23
CA ALA A 101 0.84 22.29 9.56
C ALA A 101 1.80 21.34 10.29
N VAL A 102 1.85 21.38 11.62
CA VAL A 102 2.70 20.49 12.43
C VAL A 102 2.27 19.03 12.21
N TYR A 103 0.96 18.76 12.21
CA TYR A 103 0.45 17.42 11.94
C TYR A 103 0.87 16.92 10.56
N LEU A 104 0.76 17.75 9.52
CA LEU A 104 1.15 17.38 8.15
C LEU A 104 2.64 17.07 8.05
N ILE A 105 3.49 17.85 8.73
CA ILE A 105 4.93 17.58 8.80
C ILE A 105 5.19 16.21 9.42
N GLY A 106 4.49 15.90 10.51
CA GLY A 106 4.60 14.58 11.15
C GLY A 106 4.15 13.45 10.24
N ALA A 107 3.06 13.63 9.50
CA ALA A 107 2.58 12.65 8.53
C ALA A 107 3.59 12.39 7.42
N PHE A 108 4.22 13.45 6.91
CA PHE A 108 5.26 13.34 5.89
C PHE A 108 6.49 12.59 6.40
N ILE A 109 6.92 12.88 7.63
CA ILE A 109 8.03 12.16 8.28
C ILE A 109 7.67 10.67 8.47
N ALA A 110 6.44 10.36 8.90
CA ALA A 110 5.98 8.98 9.00
C ALA A 110 5.98 8.29 7.64
N GLY A 111 5.67 9.02 6.57
CA GLY A 111 5.77 8.50 5.19
C GLY A 111 7.19 8.08 4.81
N PHE A 112 8.20 8.81 5.26
CA PHE A 112 9.60 8.41 5.07
C PHE A 112 9.89 7.06 5.74
N SER A 113 9.39 6.87 6.95
CA SER A 113 9.51 5.58 7.66
C SER A 113 8.92 4.44 6.86
N MET A 114 7.72 4.63 6.32
CA MET A 114 7.05 3.61 5.51
C MET A 114 7.84 3.25 4.26
N CYS A 115 8.40 4.25 3.58
CA CYS A 115 9.24 4.02 2.40
C CYS A 115 10.48 3.20 2.76
N LEU A 116 11.17 3.58 3.83
CA LEU A 116 12.35 2.86 4.30
C LEU A 116 12.03 1.43 4.69
N LEU A 117 10.93 1.20 5.42
CA LEU A 117 10.52 -0.14 5.81
C LEU A 117 10.19 -1.01 4.60
N ASN A 118 9.48 -0.47 3.62
CA ASN A 118 9.20 -1.19 2.38
C ASN A 118 10.48 -1.54 1.62
N THR A 119 11.45 -0.63 1.62
CA THR A 119 12.74 -0.85 0.97
C THR A 119 13.53 -1.99 1.63
N VAL A 120 13.34 -2.21 2.93
CA VAL A 120 13.99 -3.29 3.68
C VAL A 120 13.25 -4.61 3.53
N VAL A 121 11.93 -4.62 3.78
CA VAL A 121 11.18 -5.87 3.97
C VAL A 121 10.98 -6.66 2.68
N ASN A 122 10.75 -6.00 1.57
CA ASN A 122 10.50 -6.68 0.30
C ASN A 122 11.74 -7.43 -0.19
N PRO A 123 12.92 -6.80 -0.34
CA PRO A 123 14.09 -7.54 -0.78
C PRO A 123 14.57 -8.57 0.24
N MET A 124 14.41 -8.32 1.53
CA MET A 124 14.80 -9.28 2.56
C MET A 124 13.96 -10.57 2.44
N LEU A 125 12.64 -10.45 2.34
CA LEU A 125 11.78 -11.63 2.18
C LEU A 125 12.03 -12.34 0.87
N ASN A 126 12.30 -11.60 -0.21
CA ASN A 126 12.68 -12.18 -1.49
C ASN A 126 13.94 -13.05 -1.34
N LYS A 127 14.98 -12.52 -0.69
CA LYS A 127 16.26 -13.23 -0.50
C LYS A 127 16.13 -14.40 0.47
N LEU A 128 15.40 -14.24 1.57
CA LEU A 128 15.21 -15.31 2.55
C LEU A 128 14.44 -16.52 1.98
N GLY A 129 13.64 -16.29 0.96
CA GLY A 129 12.94 -17.36 0.25
C GLY A 129 13.86 -18.25 -0.57
N GLY A 130 15.03 -17.74 -0.99
CA GLY A 130 15.97 -18.48 -1.82
C GLY A 130 15.46 -18.67 -3.24
N GLU A 131 15.79 -19.79 -3.84
CA GLU A 131 15.38 -20.12 -5.21
C GLU A 131 13.94 -20.64 -5.27
N GLY A 132 13.32 -20.58 -6.44
CA GLY A 132 11.95 -21.03 -6.66
C GLY A 132 10.93 -19.99 -6.26
N ASN A 133 9.74 -20.45 -5.87
CA ASN A 133 8.60 -19.59 -5.57
C ASN A 133 8.49 -19.18 -4.10
N LYS A 134 9.42 -19.56 -3.25
CA LYS A 134 9.31 -19.32 -1.82
C LYS A 134 9.42 -17.84 -1.44
N GLY A 135 10.21 -17.07 -2.19
CA GLY A 135 10.26 -15.61 -2.04
C GLY A 135 8.91 -14.97 -2.30
N ASN A 136 8.23 -15.40 -3.35
CA ASN A 136 6.86 -14.99 -3.63
C ASN A 136 5.92 -15.33 -2.46
N GLN A 137 5.99 -16.56 -1.96
CA GLN A 137 5.16 -17.00 -0.83
C GLN A 137 5.39 -16.13 0.40
N LEU A 138 6.65 -15.86 0.75
CA LEU A 138 6.99 -15.05 1.93
C LEU A 138 6.46 -13.62 1.81
N ILE A 139 6.56 -13.00 0.64
CA ILE A 139 6.03 -11.65 0.43
C ILE A 139 4.49 -11.67 0.51
N GLN A 140 3.83 -12.71 -0.01
CA GLN A 140 2.38 -12.83 0.11
C GLN A 140 1.93 -13.04 1.57
N ILE A 141 2.69 -13.79 2.36
CA ILE A 141 2.43 -13.93 3.80
C ILE A 141 2.57 -12.58 4.50
N GLY A 142 3.63 -11.83 4.20
CA GLY A 142 3.82 -10.48 4.73
C GLY A 142 2.68 -9.56 4.33
N GLY A 143 2.27 -9.62 3.07
CA GLY A 143 1.12 -8.87 2.56
C GLY A 143 -0.19 -9.23 3.24
N SER A 144 -0.39 -10.51 3.59
CA SER A 144 -1.55 -10.95 4.35
C SER A 144 -1.58 -10.32 5.73
N PHE A 145 -0.46 -10.31 6.44
CA PHE A 145 -0.36 -9.66 7.74
C PHE A 145 -0.56 -8.15 7.62
N ASN A 146 -0.03 -7.52 6.57
CA ASN A 146 -0.28 -6.13 6.25
C ASN A 146 -1.79 -5.86 6.13
N SER A 147 -2.53 -6.72 5.43
CA SER A 147 -3.98 -6.57 5.25
C SER A 147 -4.77 -6.82 6.54
N VAL A 148 -4.32 -7.75 7.39
CA VAL A 148 -4.92 -7.95 8.71
C VAL A 148 -4.80 -6.65 9.52
N MET A 149 -3.63 -6.02 9.52
CA MET A 149 -3.42 -4.76 10.22
C MET A 149 -4.25 -3.63 9.62
N ALA A 150 -4.42 -3.61 8.30
CA ALA A 150 -5.29 -2.64 7.64
C ALA A 150 -6.75 -2.74 8.11
N THR A 151 -7.21 -3.96 8.36
CA THR A 151 -8.56 -4.22 8.86
C THR A 151 -8.69 -3.85 10.34
N ILE A 152 -7.70 -4.19 11.15
CA ILE A 152 -7.74 -4.02 12.60
C ILE A 152 -7.52 -2.56 13.01
N THR A 153 -6.67 -1.82 12.30
CA THR A 153 -6.26 -0.48 12.71
C THR A 153 -7.43 0.50 12.88
N PRO A 154 -8.40 0.61 11.94
CA PRO A 154 -9.54 1.49 12.15
C PRO A 154 -10.40 1.10 13.36
N MET A 155 -10.56 -0.21 13.61
CA MET A 155 -11.27 -0.70 14.80
C MET A 155 -10.57 -0.30 16.08
N PHE A 156 -9.25 -0.45 16.10
CA PHE A 156 -8.41 -0.06 17.23
C PHE A 156 -8.53 1.43 17.53
N VAL A 157 -8.48 2.27 16.48
CA VAL A 157 -8.67 3.72 16.62
C VAL A 157 -10.05 4.02 17.22
N GLY A 158 -11.10 3.37 16.71
CA GLY A 158 -12.45 3.56 17.20
C GLY A 158 -12.60 3.23 18.69
N ILE A 159 -11.96 2.15 19.14
CA ILE A 159 -11.98 1.75 20.56
C ILE A 159 -11.26 2.78 21.44
N LEU A 160 -10.10 3.27 21.00
CA LEU A 160 -9.29 4.17 21.80
C LEU A 160 -9.85 5.59 21.87
N ILE A 161 -10.59 6.04 20.86
CA ILE A 161 -11.14 7.39 20.83
C ILE A 161 -12.32 7.54 21.81
N ALA A 162 -12.97 6.47 22.19
CA ALA A 162 -14.09 6.50 23.13
C ALA A 162 -15.21 7.48 22.72
N GLY A 163 -15.61 7.41 21.45
CA GLY A 163 -16.66 8.26 20.91
C GLY A 163 -16.72 8.20 19.39
N SER A 164 -17.40 9.15 18.77
CA SER A 164 -17.49 9.25 17.32
C SER A 164 -16.23 9.89 16.75
N ILE A 165 -15.64 9.28 15.72
CA ILE A 165 -14.49 9.83 15.00
C ILE A 165 -14.84 11.21 14.42
N GLU A 166 -16.06 11.40 13.95
CA GLU A 166 -16.52 12.66 13.35
C GLU A 166 -16.49 13.84 14.32
N LYS A 167 -16.65 13.59 15.60
CA LYS A 167 -16.66 14.60 16.67
C LYS A 167 -15.36 14.65 17.47
N ALA A 168 -14.38 13.80 17.13
CA ALA A 168 -13.14 13.72 17.89
C ALA A 168 -12.25 14.93 17.65
N THR A 169 -11.49 15.30 18.69
CA THR A 169 -10.43 16.31 18.61
C THR A 169 -9.07 15.62 18.64
N ILE A 170 -8.00 16.35 18.31
CA ILE A 170 -6.63 15.78 18.34
C ILE A 170 -6.31 15.24 19.74
N SER A 171 -6.75 15.91 20.80
CA SER A 171 -6.53 15.45 22.18
C SER A 171 -7.11 14.06 22.44
N GLN A 172 -8.24 13.74 21.84
CA GLN A 172 -8.89 12.45 22.01
C GLN A 172 -8.18 11.31 21.29
N ILE A 173 -7.31 11.63 20.32
CA ILE A 173 -6.52 10.62 19.59
C ILE A 173 -5.13 10.43 20.20
N PHE A 174 -4.77 11.14 21.26
CA PHE A 174 -3.48 10.95 21.93
C PHE A 174 -3.22 9.50 22.36
N PRO A 175 -4.20 8.74 22.89
CA PRO A 175 -3.96 7.31 23.17
C PRO A 175 -3.53 6.51 21.95
N VAL A 176 -4.06 6.82 20.77
CA VAL A 176 -3.65 6.19 19.51
C VAL A 176 -2.20 6.53 19.20
N MET A 177 -1.82 7.81 19.33
CA MET A 177 -0.45 8.26 19.10
C MET A 177 0.54 7.67 20.10
N TYR A 178 0.18 7.58 21.37
CA TYR A 178 1.00 6.92 22.39
C TYR A 178 1.22 5.46 22.04
N THR A 179 0.18 4.75 21.61
CA THR A 179 0.31 3.35 21.19
C THR A 179 1.20 3.21 19.98
N ALA A 180 1.05 4.08 18.97
CA ALA A 180 1.90 4.06 17.78
C ALA A 180 3.37 4.31 18.15
N MET A 181 3.65 5.30 19.00
CA MET A 181 5.01 5.56 19.48
C MET A 181 5.57 4.38 20.25
N ALA A 182 4.76 3.75 21.11
CA ALA A 182 5.18 2.57 21.87
C ALA A 182 5.51 1.40 20.95
N VAL A 183 4.72 1.18 19.89
CA VAL A 183 4.96 0.12 18.91
C VAL A 183 6.28 0.37 18.18
N PHE A 184 6.55 1.60 17.76
CA PHE A 184 7.83 1.94 17.11
C PHE A 184 9.01 1.77 18.06
N ALA A 185 8.89 2.20 19.31
CA ALA A 185 9.94 2.04 20.31
C ALA A 185 10.21 0.57 20.59
N LEU A 186 9.16 -0.25 20.72
CA LEU A 186 9.30 -1.69 20.94
C LEU A 186 9.96 -2.36 19.72
N ALA A 187 9.56 -1.97 18.52
CA ALA A 187 10.17 -2.48 17.29
C ALA A 187 11.67 -2.15 17.24
N PHE A 188 12.05 -0.94 17.64
CA PHE A 188 13.45 -0.53 17.70
C PHE A 188 14.25 -1.42 18.66
N LEU A 189 13.72 -1.65 19.87
CA LEU A 189 14.36 -2.50 20.86
C LEU A 189 14.49 -3.95 20.36
N VAL A 190 13.43 -4.49 19.77
CA VAL A 190 13.47 -5.85 19.21
C VAL A 190 14.52 -5.95 18.10
N LEU A 191 14.55 -4.97 17.19
CA LEU A 191 15.52 -4.97 16.10
C LEU A 191 16.97 -4.88 16.57
N LEU A 192 17.23 -4.21 17.70
CA LEU A 192 18.58 -4.16 18.26
C LEU A 192 19.13 -5.54 18.63
N PHE A 193 18.25 -6.43 19.10
CA PHE A 193 18.66 -7.74 19.63
C PHE A 193 18.45 -8.88 18.65
N VAL A 194 17.65 -8.69 17.59
CA VAL A 194 17.39 -9.74 16.60
C VAL A 194 18.49 -9.74 15.55
N PRO A 195 19.16 -10.88 15.29
CA PRO A 195 20.13 -10.97 14.20
C PRO A 195 19.39 -10.98 12.86
N ILE A 196 19.76 -10.04 11.98
CA ILE A 196 19.19 -9.94 10.64
C ILE A 196 20.29 -10.19 9.63
N PRO A 197 20.17 -11.15 8.69
CA PRO A 197 21.15 -11.37 7.65
C PRO A 197 21.33 -10.13 6.78
N GLU A 198 22.56 -9.94 6.29
CA GLU A 198 22.89 -8.81 5.41
C GLU A 198 23.18 -9.34 4.01
N PRO A 199 22.15 -9.57 3.18
CA PRO A 199 22.36 -10.03 1.81
C PRO A 199 23.21 -9.02 1.05
N ASN A 200 24.25 -9.48 0.37
CA ASN A 200 25.13 -8.65 -0.45
C ASN A 200 25.97 -7.61 0.32
N ALA A 201 25.94 -7.59 1.66
CA ALA A 201 26.62 -6.56 2.45
C ALA A 201 28.14 -6.56 2.27
N ALA A 202 28.74 -7.74 2.03
CA ALA A 202 30.19 -7.90 1.88
C ALA A 202 30.62 -8.12 0.44
N THR A 203 29.70 -8.09 -0.54
CA THR A 203 29.98 -8.54 -1.89
C THR A 203 30.31 -7.41 -2.85
N THR A 204 30.10 -6.14 -2.49
CA THR A 204 30.38 -5.05 -3.42
C THR A 204 30.87 -3.81 -2.69
N THR A 205 31.91 -3.18 -3.27
CA THR A 205 32.42 -1.88 -2.86
C THR A 205 32.13 -0.83 -3.94
N GLU A 206 31.30 -1.17 -4.94
CA GLU A 206 30.99 -0.25 -6.02
C GLU A 206 30.23 0.97 -5.53
N PRO A 207 30.45 2.15 -6.14
CA PRO A 207 29.68 3.36 -5.81
C PRO A 207 28.18 3.13 -6.03
N ILE A 208 27.36 3.71 -5.14
CA ILE A 208 25.91 3.53 -5.18
C ILE A 208 25.31 4.03 -6.49
N GLY A 209 25.81 5.13 -7.05
CA GLY A 209 25.34 5.66 -8.33
C GLY A 209 25.54 4.67 -9.47
N LYS A 210 26.63 3.93 -9.43
CA LYS A 210 26.91 2.90 -10.43
C LYS A 210 25.98 1.69 -10.27
N LEU A 211 25.66 1.32 -9.03
CA LEU A 211 24.71 0.25 -8.74
C LEU A 211 23.29 0.61 -9.19
N MET A 212 22.86 1.84 -8.95
CA MET A 212 21.54 2.31 -9.42
C MET A 212 21.47 2.34 -10.94
N SER A 213 22.51 2.88 -11.57
CA SER A 213 22.63 2.89 -13.04
C SER A 213 22.63 1.47 -13.60
N GLY A 214 23.33 0.55 -12.94
CA GLY A 214 23.36 -0.86 -13.31
C GLY A 214 22.01 -1.54 -13.24
N ALA A 215 21.23 -1.25 -12.17
CA ALA A 215 19.88 -1.79 -12.03
C ALA A 215 18.97 -1.33 -13.19
N LEU A 216 19.13 -0.10 -13.64
CA LEU A 216 18.33 0.46 -14.73
C LEU A 216 18.66 -0.17 -16.10
N LYS A 217 19.73 -0.93 -16.23
CA LYS A 217 20.06 -1.65 -17.47
C LYS A 217 19.21 -2.91 -17.66
N PHE A 218 18.56 -3.40 -16.62
CA PHE A 218 17.68 -4.56 -16.72
C PHE A 218 16.30 -4.11 -17.22
N ARG A 219 15.89 -4.63 -18.38
CA ARG A 219 14.59 -4.30 -18.99
C ARG A 219 13.43 -4.67 -18.07
N HIS A 220 13.47 -5.88 -17.51
CA HIS A 220 12.38 -6.36 -16.66
C HIS A 220 12.25 -5.55 -15.35
N PHE A 221 13.34 -4.96 -14.86
CA PHE A 221 13.28 -4.09 -13.70
C PHE A 221 12.60 -2.76 -14.03
N ILE A 222 12.99 -2.11 -15.14
CA ILE A 222 12.37 -0.84 -15.56
C ILE A 222 10.87 -1.04 -15.81
N LEU A 223 10.52 -2.09 -16.55
CA LEU A 223 9.13 -2.40 -16.84
C LEU A 223 8.36 -2.75 -15.56
N GLY A 224 9.02 -3.39 -14.60
CA GLY A 224 8.45 -3.69 -13.29
C GLY A 224 8.25 -2.44 -12.43
N ALA A 225 9.15 -1.47 -12.50
CA ALA A 225 8.98 -0.19 -11.81
C ALA A 225 7.76 0.56 -12.37
N ILE A 226 7.57 0.56 -13.67
CA ILE A 226 6.35 1.11 -14.30
C ILE A 226 5.14 0.29 -13.89
N ALA A 227 5.27 -1.03 -13.77
CA ALA A 227 4.19 -1.90 -13.32
C ALA A 227 3.72 -1.56 -11.91
N ILE A 228 4.64 -1.28 -10.98
CA ILE A 228 4.26 -0.92 -9.62
C ILE A 228 3.58 0.46 -9.59
N PHE A 229 4.03 1.39 -10.42
CA PHE A 229 3.40 2.70 -10.55
C PHE A 229 1.92 2.56 -10.94
N VAL A 230 1.62 1.81 -12.00
CA VAL A 230 0.24 1.62 -12.43
C VAL A 230 -0.55 0.74 -11.46
N TYR A 231 0.09 -0.24 -10.84
CA TYR A 231 -0.58 -1.11 -9.86
C TYR A 231 -1.09 -0.32 -8.65
N VAL A 232 -0.25 0.51 -8.04
CA VAL A 232 -0.67 1.31 -6.87
C VAL A 232 -1.78 2.27 -7.28
N GLY A 233 -1.73 2.79 -8.49
CA GLY A 233 -2.81 3.59 -9.06
C GLY A 233 -4.12 2.82 -9.18
N ILE A 234 -4.08 1.55 -9.57
CA ILE A 234 -5.26 0.68 -9.62
C ILE A 234 -5.78 0.43 -8.21
N GLU A 235 -4.90 0.05 -7.30
CA GLU A 235 -5.24 -0.30 -5.92
C GLU A 235 -5.98 0.84 -5.22
N VAL A 236 -5.54 2.07 -5.41
CA VAL A 236 -6.13 3.26 -4.80
C VAL A 236 -7.29 3.79 -5.65
N GLY A 237 -7.14 3.77 -6.96
CA GLY A 237 -8.11 4.36 -7.89
C GLY A 237 -9.44 3.62 -7.99
N VAL A 238 -9.42 2.28 -7.95
CA VAL A 238 -10.66 1.49 -8.05
C VAL A 238 -11.58 1.78 -6.87
N PRO A 239 -11.16 1.63 -5.61
CA PRO A 239 -12.07 1.91 -4.49
C PRO A 239 -12.34 3.40 -4.30
N GLY A 240 -11.38 4.26 -4.59
CA GLY A 240 -11.55 5.71 -4.42
C GLY A 240 -12.60 6.27 -5.36
N THR A 241 -12.54 5.94 -6.64
CA THR A 241 -13.55 6.38 -7.62
C THR A 241 -14.89 5.68 -7.37
N LEU A 242 -14.87 4.42 -6.94
CA LEU A 242 -16.11 3.71 -6.58
C LEU A 242 -16.84 4.45 -5.46
N ASN A 243 -16.12 4.89 -4.44
CA ASN A 243 -16.73 5.66 -3.34
C ASN A 243 -17.37 6.95 -3.85
N LEU A 244 -16.71 7.67 -4.73
CA LEU A 244 -17.26 8.89 -5.32
C LEU A 244 -18.52 8.58 -6.16
N PHE A 245 -18.46 7.54 -6.98
CA PHE A 245 -19.60 7.12 -7.79
C PHE A 245 -20.82 6.76 -6.92
N LEU A 246 -20.61 5.99 -5.86
CA LEU A 246 -21.70 5.54 -5.01
C LEU A 246 -22.34 6.70 -4.23
N THR A 247 -21.55 7.67 -3.79
CA THR A 247 -22.04 8.76 -2.92
C THR A 247 -22.54 9.99 -3.67
N ASP A 248 -22.11 10.22 -4.92
CA ASP A 248 -22.53 11.39 -5.67
C ASP A 248 -24.03 11.32 -5.98
N PRO A 249 -24.73 12.46 -6.05
CA PRO A 249 -26.16 12.49 -6.43
C PRO A 249 -26.38 11.92 -7.82
N VAL A 250 -27.56 11.36 -8.03
CA VAL A 250 -27.96 10.77 -9.32
C VAL A 250 -27.90 11.82 -10.45
N GLU A 251 -28.22 13.08 -10.15
CA GLU A 251 -28.15 14.18 -11.12
C GLU A 251 -26.74 14.43 -11.63
N LYS A 252 -25.73 14.06 -10.85
CA LYS A 252 -24.31 14.19 -11.23
C LYS A 252 -23.70 12.89 -11.77
N GLY A 253 -24.54 11.89 -12.04
CA GLY A 253 -24.08 10.61 -12.57
C GLY A 253 -23.71 9.59 -11.53
N GLY A 254 -23.91 9.87 -10.25
CA GLY A 254 -23.65 8.95 -9.15
C GLY A 254 -24.83 8.07 -8.83
N ALA A 255 -24.71 7.25 -7.80
CA ALA A 255 -25.74 6.33 -7.34
C ALA A 255 -26.61 6.89 -6.21
N GLY A 256 -26.20 7.99 -5.59
CA GLY A 256 -26.96 8.63 -4.51
C GLY A 256 -27.04 7.79 -3.23
N ILE A 257 -26.06 6.96 -2.94
CA ILE A 257 -26.05 6.03 -1.80
C ILE A 257 -25.42 6.73 -0.59
N ALA A 258 -25.95 6.45 0.59
CA ALA A 258 -25.42 7.00 1.83
C ALA A 258 -23.93 6.67 2.02
N SER A 259 -23.15 7.62 2.55
CA SER A 259 -21.69 7.48 2.70
C SER A 259 -21.31 6.31 3.62
N THR A 260 -22.15 5.98 4.60
CA THR A 260 -21.91 4.83 5.49
C THR A 260 -21.95 3.51 4.71
N ILE A 261 -22.95 3.36 3.85
CA ILE A 261 -23.09 2.15 3.03
C ILE A 261 -21.98 2.08 1.99
N SER A 262 -21.63 3.20 1.35
CA SER A 262 -20.49 3.28 0.45
C SER A 262 -19.21 2.86 1.14
N GLY A 263 -19.01 3.30 2.37
CA GLY A 263 -17.86 2.90 3.20
C GLY A 263 -17.80 1.41 3.43
N PHE A 264 -18.93 0.75 3.66
CA PHE A 264 -18.98 -0.71 3.81
C PHE A 264 -18.63 -1.42 2.49
N VAL A 265 -19.10 -0.91 1.37
CA VAL A 265 -18.77 -1.47 0.05
C VAL A 265 -17.28 -1.38 -0.23
N VAL A 266 -16.70 -0.21 -0.01
CA VAL A 266 -15.26 0.03 -0.20
C VAL A 266 -14.44 -0.81 0.78
N GLY A 267 -14.89 -0.92 2.04
CA GLY A 267 -14.26 -1.77 3.03
C GLY A 267 -14.27 -3.24 2.62
N THR A 268 -15.29 -3.67 1.90
CA THR A 268 -15.37 -5.03 1.36
C THR A 268 -14.32 -5.27 0.27
N TYR A 269 -14.03 -4.27 -0.56
CA TYR A 269 -12.90 -4.33 -1.50
C TYR A 269 -11.59 -4.66 -0.75
N TRP A 270 -11.30 -3.94 0.31
CA TRP A 270 -10.08 -4.16 1.10
C TRP A 270 -10.10 -5.51 1.82
N PHE A 271 -11.27 -5.95 2.28
CA PHE A 271 -11.43 -7.28 2.88
C PHE A 271 -11.14 -8.39 1.86
N LEU A 272 -11.59 -8.22 0.62
CA LEU A 272 -11.29 -9.18 -0.45
C LEU A 272 -9.80 -9.18 -0.78
N MET A 273 -9.11 -8.06 -0.64
CA MET A 273 -7.65 -8.05 -0.74
C MET A 273 -7.00 -8.93 0.33
N LEU A 274 -7.50 -8.90 1.55
CA LEU A 274 -7.01 -9.79 2.60
C LEU A 274 -7.22 -11.27 2.22
N ILE A 275 -8.42 -11.62 1.77
CA ILE A 275 -8.72 -13.00 1.35
C ILE A 275 -7.80 -13.43 0.21
N GLY A 276 -7.63 -12.58 -0.79
CA GLY A 276 -6.76 -12.86 -1.93
C GLY A 276 -5.29 -13.03 -1.54
N ARG A 277 -4.80 -12.22 -0.60
CA ARG A 277 -3.44 -12.35 -0.08
C ARG A 277 -3.23 -13.64 0.71
N LEU A 278 -4.23 -14.05 1.51
CA LEU A 278 -4.19 -15.34 2.20
C LEU A 278 -4.17 -16.50 1.21
N ALA A 279 -4.99 -16.43 0.17
CA ALA A 279 -4.98 -17.43 -0.91
C ALA A 279 -3.63 -17.45 -1.63
N GLY A 280 -3.06 -16.28 -1.93
CA GLY A 280 -1.76 -16.13 -2.55
C GLY A 280 -0.63 -16.70 -1.69
N ALA A 281 -0.71 -16.49 -0.37
CA ALA A 281 0.26 -17.06 0.57
C ALA A 281 0.18 -18.60 0.57
N SER A 282 -1.04 -19.15 0.53
CA SER A 282 -1.24 -20.60 0.49
C SER A 282 -0.76 -21.22 -0.82
N LEU A 283 -0.95 -20.54 -1.94
CA LEU A 283 -0.60 -21.03 -3.27
C LEU A 283 0.79 -20.59 -3.74
N GLY A 284 1.41 -19.64 -3.05
CA GLY A 284 2.64 -18.98 -3.49
C GLY A 284 3.83 -19.91 -3.68
N ALA A 285 3.88 -21.03 -2.95
CA ALA A 285 4.93 -22.03 -3.12
C ALA A 285 4.76 -22.87 -4.39
N LYS A 286 3.52 -23.00 -4.89
CA LYS A 286 3.17 -23.87 -6.02
C LYS A 286 2.94 -23.09 -7.31
N VAL A 287 2.54 -21.83 -7.22
CA VAL A 287 2.20 -20.98 -8.37
C VAL A 287 3.21 -19.84 -8.45
N SER A 288 3.77 -19.61 -9.62
CA SER A 288 4.77 -18.55 -9.83
C SER A 288 4.14 -17.15 -9.77
N SER A 289 4.96 -16.15 -9.48
CA SER A 289 4.54 -14.74 -9.52
C SER A 289 4.03 -14.36 -10.91
N LYS A 290 4.67 -14.87 -11.97
CA LYS A 290 4.25 -14.63 -13.37
C LYS A 290 2.84 -15.16 -13.61
N ALA A 291 2.56 -16.40 -13.20
CA ALA A 291 1.25 -17.00 -13.38
C ALA A 291 0.17 -16.26 -12.57
N MET A 292 0.47 -15.89 -11.34
CA MET A 292 -0.45 -15.14 -10.49
C MET A 292 -0.79 -13.79 -11.12
N LEU A 293 0.22 -13.03 -11.52
CA LEU A 293 0.02 -11.69 -12.07
C LEU A 293 -0.74 -11.76 -13.40
N THR A 294 -0.39 -12.68 -14.27
CA THR A 294 -1.05 -12.87 -15.57
C THR A 294 -2.53 -13.19 -15.40
N PHE A 295 -2.85 -14.16 -14.52
CA PHE A 295 -4.22 -14.56 -14.26
C PHE A 295 -5.05 -13.43 -13.66
N THR A 296 -4.52 -12.77 -12.61
CA THR A 296 -5.26 -11.71 -11.91
C THR A 296 -5.44 -10.46 -12.77
N SER A 297 -4.45 -10.13 -13.60
CA SER A 297 -4.58 -9.00 -14.54
C SER A 297 -5.66 -9.27 -15.58
N ALA A 298 -5.71 -10.48 -16.14
CA ALA A 298 -6.73 -10.87 -17.11
C ALA A 298 -8.13 -10.85 -16.48
N LEU A 299 -8.27 -11.41 -15.28
CA LEU A 299 -9.54 -11.43 -14.56
C LEU A 299 -9.97 -10.00 -14.19
N GLY A 300 -9.04 -9.17 -13.74
CA GLY A 300 -9.31 -7.76 -13.43
C GLY A 300 -9.80 -6.99 -14.64
N LEU A 301 -9.20 -7.22 -15.82
CA LEU A 301 -9.66 -6.63 -17.08
C LEU A 301 -11.12 -7.02 -17.36
N LEU A 302 -11.45 -8.31 -17.23
CA LEU A 302 -12.81 -8.79 -17.44
C LEU A 302 -13.78 -8.09 -16.46
N LEU A 303 -13.45 -8.03 -15.19
CA LEU A 303 -14.31 -7.42 -14.19
C LEU A 303 -14.55 -5.93 -14.44
N VAL A 304 -13.50 -5.20 -14.79
CA VAL A 304 -13.63 -3.76 -15.06
C VAL A 304 -14.40 -3.53 -16.36
N PHE A 305 -14.22 -4.34 -17.40
CA PHE A 305 -15.04 -4.28 -18.60
C PHE A 305 -16.53 -4.52 -18.28
N LEU A 306 -16.82 -5.52 -17.46
CA LEU A 306 -18.19 -5.79 -17.03
C LEU A 306 -18.77 -4.59 -16.27
N ALA A 307 -17.97 -3.95 -15.41
CA ALA A 307 -18.40 -2.77 -14.68
C ALA A 307 -18.71 -1.60 -15.62
N ILE A 308 -17.84 -1.34 -16.59
CA ILE A 308 -18.01 -0.21 -17.53
C ILE A 308 -19.27 -0.39 -18.39
N PHE A 309 -19.51 -1.61 -18.90
CA PHE A 309 -20.58 -1.86 -19.84
C PHE A 309 -21.89 -2.26 -19.19
N SER A 310 -21.93 -2.45 -17.88
CA SER A 310 -23.18 -2.74 -17.18
C SER A 310 -23.99 -1.47 -16.94
N PRO A 311 -25.34 -1.54 -17.01
CA PRO A 311 -26.18 -0.39 -16.72
C PRO A 311 -26.03 0.05 -15.26
N THR A 312 -26.01 1.36 -15.02
CA THR A 312 -25.89 1.91 -13.66
C THR A 312 -27.21 1.89 -12.90
N ASP A 313 -28.31 1.55 -13.54
CA ASP A 313 -29.64 1.43 -12.94
C ASP A 313 -29.99 -0.02 -12.55
N SER A 314 -29.13 -0.99 -12.82
CA SER A 314 -29.29 -2.37 -12.37
C SER A 314 -28.69 -2.52 -10.98
N PHE A 315 -29.50 -2.87 -9.99
CA PHE A 315 -29.08 -3.01 -8.59
C PHE A 315 -29.02 -4.46 -8.18
N VAL A 316 -28.08 -4.76 -7.28
CA VAL A 316 -27.91 -6.08 -6.68
C VAL A 316 -27.73 -5.92 -5.18
N ASN A 317 -28.05 -6.97 -4.42
CA ASN A 317 -27.76 -7.04 -3.00
C ASN A 317 -26.35 -7.63 -2.81
N LEU A 318 -25.39 -6.77 -2.56
CA LEU A 318 -23.98 -7.15 -2.39
C LEU A 318 -23.71 -7.47 -0.93
N PRO A 319 -23.17 -8.67 -0.61
CA PRO A 319 -22.68 -8.93 0.73
C PRO A 319 -21.52 -7.99 1.05
N VAL A 320 -21.59 -7.31 2.18
CA VAL A 320 -20.57 -6.34 2.61
C VAL A 320 -20.14 -6.62 4.04
N LEU A 321 -18.91 -6.26 4.36
CA LEU A 321 -18.40 -6.27 5.72
C LEU A 321 -18.82 -4.94 6.37
N GLN A 322 -19.68 -5.03 7.39
CA GLN A 322 -20.21 -3.86 8.10
C GLN A 322 -19.47 -3.68 9.42
N GLN A 323 -19.29 -2.43 9.79
CA GLN A 323 -18.74 -2.08 11.10
C GLN A 323 -19.82 -1.35 11.90
N SER A 324 -20.11 -1.84 13.12
CA SER A 324 -21.05 -1.20 14.02
C SER A 324 -20.42 0.06 14.66
N ALA A 325 -21.25 0.90 15.26
CA ALA A 325 -20.77 2.09 15.99
C ALA A 325 -19.82 1.75 17.14
N THR A 326 -19.87 0.52 17.65
CA THR A 326 -18.99 0.03 18.72
C THR A 326 -17.74 -0.68 18.19
N GLY A 327 -17.52 -0.69 16.87
CA GLY A 327 -16.36 -1.31 16.27
C GLY A 327 -16.51 -2.79 15.90
N GLY A 328 -17.65 -3.42 16.22
CA GLY A 328 -17.90 -4.83 15.88
C GLY A 328 -18.07 -5.03 14.37
N LEU A 329 -17.51 -6.12 13.84
CA LEU A 329 -17.64 -6.48 12.43
C LEU A 329 -18.72 -7.55 12.24
N SER A 330 -19.51 -7.40 11.18
CA SER A 330 -20.52 -8.37 10.79
C SER A 330 -20.72 -8.32 9.27
N PHE A 331 -21.41 -9.32 8.72
CA PHE A 331 -21.77 -9.30 7.30
C PHE A 331 -23.22 -8.84 7.15
N GLY A 332 -23.47 -8.05 6.13
CA GLY A 332 -24.81 -7.60 5.77
C GLY A 332 -24.92 -7.48 4.27
N LEU A 333 -26.08 -7.01 3.81
CA LEU A 333 -26.37 -6.80 2.39
C LEU A 333 -26.53 -5.31 2.12
N ALA A 334 -25.90 -4.83 1.06
CA ALA A 334 -26.04 -3.46 0.56
C ALA A 334 -26.62 -3.50 -0.83
N GLU A 335 -27.69 -2.74 -1.08
CA GLU A 335 -28.26 -2.59 -2.41
C GLU A 335 -27.47 -1.53 -3.17
N VAL A 336 -26.74 -1.97 -4.20
CA VAL A 336 -25.81 -1.12 -4.97
C VAL A 336 -25.95 -1.44 -6.46
N PRO A 337 -25.54 -0.51 -7.35
CA PRO A 337 -25.45 -0.84 -8.78
C PRO A 337 -24.55 -2.05 -9.01
N ILE A 338 -24.89 -2.85 -10.01
CA ILE A 338 -24.11 -4.05 -10.34
C ILE A 338 -22.66 -3.73 -10.68
N ASN A 339 -22.40 -2.52 -11.18
CA ASN A 339 -21.05 -2.01 -11.43
C ASN A 339 -20.18 -2.11 -10.17
N ALA A 340 -20.74 -1.74 -9.01
CA ALA A 340 -20.03 -1.79 -7.73
C ALA A 340 -19.63 -3.22 -7.36
N MET A 341 -20.48 -4.21 -7.65
CA MET A 341 -20.15 -5.62 -7.41
C MET A 341 -18.89 -6.04 -8.18
N TYR A 342 -18.85 -5.72 -9.47
CA TYR A 342 -17.69 -6.06 -10.29
C TYR A 342 -16.42 -5.36 -9.80
N LEU A 343 -16.54 -4.08 -9.44
CA LEU A 343 -15.37 -3.30 -8.97
C LEU A 343 -14.87 -3.77 -7.62
N VAL A 344 -15.75 -4.18 -6.72
CA VAL A 344 -15.36 -4.76 -5.42
C VAL A 344 -14.60 -6.08 -5.62
N LEU A 345 -15.03 -6.91 -6.58
CA LEU A 345 -14.35 -8.17 -6.89
C LEU A 345 -12.93 -7.95 -7.42
N VAL A 346 -12.63 -6.79 -7.99
CA VAL A 346 -11.26 -6.44 -8.41
C VAL A 346 -10.28 -6.50 -7.24
N GLY A 347 -10.76 -6.32 -6.00
CA GLY A 347 -9.92 -6.46 -4.81
C GLY A 347 -9.23 -7.81 -4.69
N LEU A 348 -9.88 -8.89 -5.13
CA LEU A 348 -9.26 -10.21 -5.21
C LEU A 348 -8.11 -10.24 -6.22
N CYS A 349 -8.24 -9.51 -7.32
CA CYS A 349 -7.21 -9.45 -8.36
C CYS A 349 -6.01 -8.64 -7.92
N THR A 350 -6.23 -7.48 -7.28
CA THR A 350 -5.13 -6.61 -6.85
C THR A 350 -4.37 -7.16 -5.66
N SER A 351 -4.95 -8.11 -4.94
CA SER A 351 -4.42 -8.62 -3.67
C SER A 351 -2.98 -9.13 -3.74
N ILE A 352 -2.62 -9.85 -4.81
CA ILE A 352 -1.31 -10.50 -4.93
C ILE A 352 -0.33 -9.72 -5.81
N MET A 353 -0.76 -8.62 -6.39
CA MET A 353 0.01 -7.95 -7.46
C MET A 353 1.27 -7.27 -6.93
N TRP A 354 1.23 -6.68 -5.74
CA TRP A 354 2.41 -6.03 -5.16
C TRP A 354 3.59 -7.00 -5.06
N GLY A 355 3.39 -8.11 -4.36
CA GLY A 355 4.44 -9.11 -4.18
C GLY A 355 4.86 -9.75 -5.50
N GLY A 356 3.90 -10.04 -6.37
CA GLY A 356 4.17 -10.61 -7.68
C GLY A 356 5.03 -9.70 -8.54
N ILE A 357 4.68 -8.43 -8.61
CA ILE A 357 5.44 -7.44 -9.41
C ILE A 357 6.85 -7.26 -8.82
N PHE A 358 6.97 -7.12 -7.52
CA PHE A 358 8.28 -6.97 -6.89
C PHE A 358 9.19 -8.16 -7.16
N ASN A 359 8.69 -9.39 -6.95
CA ASN A 359 9.47 -10.59 -7.20
C ASN A 359 9.95 -10.69 -8.65
N LEU A 360 9.08 -10.36 -9.60
CA LEU A 360 9.43 -10.37 -11.02
C LEU A 360 10.42 -9.27 -11.38
N ALA A 361 10.24 -8.07 -10.82
CA ALA A 361 11.09 -6.92 -11.14
C ALA A 361 12.53 -7.10 -10.68
N VAL A 362 12.73 -7.74 -9.52
CA VAL A 362 14.07 -7.89 -8.94
C VAL A 362 14.73 -9.22 -9.26
N GLU A 363 14.09 -10.08 -10.05
CA GLU A 363 14.62 -11.40 -10.39
C GLU A 363 15.97 -11.25 -11.08
N GLY A 364 16.97 -11.94 -10.55
CA GLY A 364 18.30 -12.01 -11.16
C GLY A 364 19.14 -10.74 -11.04
N LEU A 365 18.77 -9.79 -10.17
CA LEU A 365 19.52 -8.54 -10.02
C LEU A 365 20.76 -8.65 -9.12
N GLY A 366 20.87 -9.67 -8.27
CA GLY A 366 22.05 -9.94 -7.45
C GLY A 366 22.51 -8.73 -6.62
N LYS A 367 23.71 -8.23 -6.88
CA LYS A 367 24.29 -7.10 -6.15
C LYS A 367 23.52 -5.78 -6.30
N TYR A 368 22.65 -5.69 -7.31
CA TYR A 368 21.85 -4.48 -7.56
C TYR A 368 20.55 -4.43 -6.75
N LEU A 369 20.26 -5.48 -5.97
CA LEU A 369 18.96 -5.62 -5.30
C LEU A 369 18.61 -4.42 -4.38
N ALA A 370 19.56 -4.00 -3.55
CA ALA A 370 19.31 -2.90 -2.61
C ALA A 370 19.04 -1.58 -3.32
N ALA A 371 19.87 -1.25 -4.32
CA ALA A 371 19.70 -0.05 -5.12
C ALA A 371 18.38 -0.10 -5.91
N ALA A 372 18.08 -1.26 -6.50
CA ALA A 372 16.85 -1.50 -7.25
C ALA A 372 15.61 -1.33 -6.37
N SER A 373 15.65 -1.82 -5.13
CA SER A 373 14.53 -1.69 -4.20
C SER A 373 14.19 -0.22 -3.92
N GLY A 374 15.20 0.61 -3.72
CA GLY A 374 14.98 2.05 -3.53
C GLY A 374 14.39 2.72 -4.77
N LEU A 375 14.91 2.41 -5.95
CA LEU A 375 14.38 2.93 -7.21
C LEU A 375 12.93 2.49 -7.44
N PHE A 376 12.64 1.23 -7.11
CA PHE A 376 11.28 0.68 -7.21
C PHE A 376 10.30 1.47 -6.34
N MET A 377 10.71 1.83 -5.12
CA MET A 377 9.84 2.56 -4.19
C MET A 377 9.51 3.97 -4.67
N VAL A 378 10.35 4.62 -5.48
CA VAL A 378 10.02 5.93 -6.07
C VAL A 378 8.72 5.85 -6.86
N LEU A 379 8.51 4.76 -7.59
CA LEU A 379 7.33 4.60 -8.46
C LEU A 379 6.03 4.30 -7.70
N VAL A 380 6.10 4.04 -6.40
CA VAL A 380 4.90 3.88 -5.57
C VAL A 380 4.08 5.17 -5.52
N CYS A 381 4.68 6.32 -5.85
CA CYS A 381 3.94 7.59 -5.97
C CYS A 381 2.81 7.54 -7.00
N GLY A 382 2.74 6.52 -7.85
CA GLY A 382 1.63 6.30 -8.77
C GLY A 382 0.27 6.23 -8.09
N GLY A 383 0.24 5.82 -6.82
CA GLY A 383 -0.98 5.82 -6.00
C GLY A 383 -1.56 7.22 -5.74
N GLY A 384 -0.74 8.26 -5.92
CA GLY A 384 -1.23 9.64 -5.86
C GLY A 384 -1.54 10.21 -7.24
N ILE A 385 -0.87 9.75 -8.28
CA ILE A 385 -0.94 10.34 -9.63
C ILE A 385 -2.09 9.74 -10.46
N LEU A 386 -2.18 8.42 -10.55
CA LEU A 386 -3.20 7.76 -11.37
C LEU A 386 -4.64 8.08 -10.90
N PRO A 387 -4.96 8.09 -9.60
CA PRO A 387 -6.30 8.47 -9.17
C PRO A 387 -6.69 9.90 -9.55
N VAL A 388 -5.74 10.82 -9.62
CA VAL A 388 -6.01 12.18 -10.10
C VAL A 388 -6.37 12.15 -11.58
N ILE A 389 -5.65 11.39 -12.39
CA ILE A 389 -5.95 11.23 -13.83
C ILE A 389 -7.34 10.62 -14.00
N GLN A 390 -7.66 9.59 -13.22
CA GLN A 390 -8.97 8.96 -13.24
C GLN A 390 -10.07 9.94 -12.85
N GLY A 391 -9.83 10.78 -11.83
CA GLY A 391 -10.76 11.81 -11.40
C GLY A 391 -11.04 12.85 -12.48
N VAL A 392 -10.00 13.26 -13.20
CA VAL A 392 -10.16 14.20 -14.34
C VAL A 392 -11.03 13.57 -15.43
N VAL A 393 -10.80 12.31 -15.76
CA VAL A 393 -11.64 11.60 -16.75
C VAL A 393 -13.08 11.46 -16.24
N ALA A 394 -13.27 11.20 -14.95
CA ALA A 394 -14.61 11.12 -14.36
C ALA A 394 -15.36 12.46 -14.48
N ASP A 395 -14.68 13.57 -14.26
CA ASP A 395 -15.27 14.90 -14.39
C ASP A 395 -15.63 15.21 -15.84
N MET A 396 -14.82 14.73 -16.79
CA MET A 396 -15.03 15.01 -18.22
C MET A 396 -16.03 14.07 -18.89
N ALA A 397 -16.06 12.79 -18.51
CA ALA A 397 -16.78 11.75 -19.26
C ALA A 397 -17.66 10.84 -18.38
N GLY A 398 -17.65 11.03 -17.06
CA GLY A 398 -18.44 10.23 -16.12
C GLY A 398 -17.62 9.17 -15.39
N PHE A 399 -18.21 8.64 -14.30
CA PHE A 399 -17.49 7.72 -13.41
C PHE A 399 -17.10 6.41 -14.09
N MET A 400 -18.02 5.78 -14.82
CA MET A 400 -17.72 4.50 -15.46
C MET A 400 -16.70 4.67 -16.59
N ALA A 401 -16.76 5.78 -17.33
CA ALA A 401 -15.76 6.09 -18.37
C ALA A 401 -14.36 6.28 -17.78
N SER A 402 -14.26 6.75 -16.53
CA SER A 402 -12.95 6.93 -15.86
C SER A 402 -12.22 5.59 -15.65
N TYR A 403 -12.95 4.48 -15.60
CA TYR A 403 -12.35 3.15 -15.44
C TYR A 403 -11.59 2.66 -16.68
N TRP A 404 -11.70 3.37 -17.83
CA TRP A 404 -10.80 3.11 -18.95
C TRP A 404 -9.34 3.37 -18.61
N VAL A 405 -9.06 4.27 -17.68
CA VAL A 405 -7.71 4.47 -17.12
C VAL A 405 -7.25 3.18 -16.42
N ILE A 406 -8.12 2.56 -15.65
CA ILE A 406 -7.85 1.29 -14.97
C ILE A 406 -7.67 0.15 -15.99
N ILE A 407 -8.47 0.13 -17.06
CA ILE A 407 -8.30 -0.84 -18.15
C ILE A 407 -6.90 -0.72 -18.78
N ALA A 408 -6.46 0.50 -19.09
CA ALA A 408 -5.12 0.72 -19.63
C ALA A 408 -4.03 0.23 -18.68
N ALA A 409 -4.18 0.51 -17.39
CA ALA A 409 -3.23 0.07 -16.36
C ALA A 409 -3.21 -1.45 -16.22
N LEU A 410 -4.37 -2.11 -16.19
CA LEU A 410 -4.45 -3.57 -16.12
C LEU A 410 -3.92 -4.24 -17.38
N ALA A 411 -4.14 -3.64 -18.55
CA ALA A 411 -3.56 -4.13 -19.82
C ALA A 411 -2.04 -4.09 -19.76
N TYR A 412 -1.46 -3.04 -19.20
CA TYR A 412 -0.02 -2.97 -18.97
C TYR A 412 0.46 -4.08 -18.04
N LEU A 413 -0.25 -4.33 -16.95
CA LEU A 413 0.11 -5.40 -16.01
C LEU A 413 0.03 -6.78 -16.66
N LEU A 414 -0.97 -7.00 -17.53
CA LEU A 414 -1.06 -8.25 -18.28
C LEU A 414 0.13 -8.41 -19.23
N PHE A 415 0.51 -7.34 -19.93
CA PHE A 415 1.71 -7.32 -20.76
C PHE A 415 2.94 -7.64 -19.92
N TYR A 416 3.08 -7.02 -18.76
CA TYR A 416 4.23 -7.26 -17.89
C TYR A 416 4.29 -8.72 -17.43
N GLY A 417 3.16 -9.28 -17.02
CA GLY A 417 3.09 -10.68 -16.62
C GLY A 417 3.41 -11.67 -17.73
N LEU A 418 3.01 -11.37 -18.96
CA LEU A 418 3.23 -12.26 -20.11
C LEU A 418 4.63 -12.13 -20.71
N ILE A 419 5.13 -10.91 -20.89
CA ILE A 419 6.33 -10.62 -21.69
C ILE A 419 7.36 -9.80 -20.92
N GLY A 420 6.91 -8.68 -20.28
CA GLY A 420 7.80 -7.68 -19.73
C GLY A 420 8.63 -8.15 -18.54
N CYS A 421 8.17 -9.16 -17.81
CA CYS A 421 8.85 -9.69 -16.64
C CYS A 421 10.04 -10.58 -16.97
N LYS A 422 10.22 -10.95 -18.24
CA LYS A 422 11.32 -11.82 -18.64
C LYS A 422 12.65 -11.10 -18.53
N ASN A 423 13.62 -11.73 -17.85
CA ASN A 423 14.97 -11.21 -17.78
C ASN A 423 15.71 -11.52 -19.08
N VAL A 424 15.81 -10.52 -19.95
CA VAL A 424 16.55 -10.61 -21.23
C VAL A 424 18.00 -10.15 -21.09
N ASN A 425 18.42 -9.72 -19.91
CA ASN A 425 19.73 -9.15 -19.64
C ASN A 425 20.57 -10.08 -18.75
N LYS A 426 20.48 -11.39 -18.99
CA LYS A 426 21.20 -12.41 -18.19
C LYS A 426 22.71 -12.34 -18.34
N ASP A 427 23.20 -11.65 -19.37
CA ASP A 427 24.62 -11.44 -19.63
C ASP A 427 25.26 -10.42 -18.67
N ILE A 428 24.45 -9.62 -17.96
CA ILE A 428 24.96 -8.65 -17.00
C ILE A 428 25.43 -9.39 -15.74
N LYS A 429 26.67 -9.10 -15.34
CA LYS A 429 27.25 -9.70 -14.14
C LYS A 429 26.62 -9.10 -12.87
N VAL A 430 26.20 -9.98 -11.97
CA VAL A 430 25.50 -9.59 -10.74
C VAL A 430 26.26 -9.97 -9.47
N ASP A 431 27.48 -10.50 -9.62
CA ASP A 431 28.33 -10.92 -8.49
C ASP A 431 29.11 -9.76 -7.89
#